data_3cff55e2026b39bf704ce02d27e40b5d
#
_entry.id   3cff55e2026b39bf704ce02d27e40b5d
#
_cell.length_a   1.000
_cell.length_b   1.000
_cell.length_c   1.000
_cell.angle_alpha   90.00
_cell.angle_beta   90.00
_cell.angle_gamma   90.00
#
_symmetry.space_group_name_H-M   'P 1'
#
loop_
_entity.id
_entity.type
_entity.pdbx_description
1 polymer ?
#
loop_
_entity_poly.entity_id
_entity_poly.type
_entity_poly.pdbx_seq_one_letter_code
_entity_poly.pdbx_strand_id
1 'polypeptide(L)'
;ENNSNLWNNELITRFPPEPNGLLHIGHAKALGVSGGIAEKFGGKMHLRMDDTNPEKEDAYFMKMIIEIVEWLGYEYNNHVFHASDYFATMHEVAKKMIENDLAYVDFTPKEKMSEMRGTLTSFGIRSLDSHNPISWHLSEFENMKNGLYLDGYCCLRAKLDMSSSNINMRDPVIYRIKNTPHIRTANEWCIYPTYDFAHPIEDWIEKVS
;
A
#
# COMPACT_ATOMS: atom_id res chain seq x y z
N GLU A 1 -11.39 -0.39 36.79
CA GLU A 1 -10.96 1.04 36.79
C GLU A 1 -10.85 1.46 35.32
N ASN A 2 -11.67 2.48 34.98
CA ASN A 2 -11.83 3.00 33.62
C ASN A 2 -10.54 3.72 33.14
N ASN A 3 -9.77 3.12 32.27
CA ASN A 3 -8.75 3.80 31.48
C ASN A 3 -9.37 4.58 30.29
N SER A 4 -10.35 5.43 30.59
CA SER A 4 -11.03 6.25 29.59
C SER A 4 -10.24 7.47 29.09
N ASN A 5 -8.98 7.63 29.50
CA ASN A 5 -8.16 8.81 29.18
C ASN A 5 -7.00 8.57 28.22
N LEU A 6 -6.89 7.39 27.59
CA LEU A 6 -5.79 7.11 26.65
C LEU A 6 -6.05 7.61 25.22
N TRP A 7 -7.31 7.90 24.87
CA TRP A 7 -7.67 8.30 23.50
C TRP A 7 -8.53 9.56 23.55
N ASN A 8 -7.88 10.72 23.40
CA ASN A 8 -8.59 12.00 23.20
C ASN A 8 -9.24 12.13 21.81
N ASN A 9 -9.06 11.14 20.93
CA ASN A 9 -9.61 11.09 19.58
C ASN A 9 -10.61 9.92 19.47
N GLU A 10 -11.58 10.07 18.57
CA GLU A 10 -12.49 8.99 18.20
C GLU A 10 -11.68 7.78 17.70
N LEU A 11 -11.96 6.57 18.22
CA LEU A 11 -11.35 5.35 17.74
C LEU A 11 -11.82 5.04 16.31
N ILE A 12 -10.92 4.93 15.39
CA ILE A 12 -11.20 4.58 13.99
C ILE A 12 -10.42 3.31 13.63
N THR A 13 -11.16 2.26 13.31
CA THR A 13 -10.61 1.03 12.72
C THR A 13 -10.87 0.99 11.22
N ARG A 14 -10.28 0.04 10.51
CA ARG A 14 -10.55 -0.14 9.09
C ARG A 14 -10.63 -1.60 8.69
N PHE A 15 -11.42 -1.89 7.65
CA PHE A 15 -11.42 -3.14 6.91
C PHE A 15 -11.06 -2.83 5.46
N PRO A 16 -9.82 -3.18 5.01
CA PRO A 16 -9.31 -2.80 3.68
C PRO A 16 -9.19 -4.02 2.75
N PRO A 17 -10.29 -4.58 2.23
CA PRO A 17 -10.21 -5.71 1.31
C PRO A 17 -9.68 -5.29 -0.07
N GLU A 18 -8.86 -6.16 -0.69
CA GLU A 18 -8.49 -6.07 -2.11
C GLU A 18 -9.68 -6.59 -2.96
N PRO A 19 -10.21 -5.79 -3.93
CA PRO A 19 -11.39 -6.18 -4.73
C PRO A 19 -11.03 -7.12 -5.88
N ASN A 20 -10.39 -8.25 -5.58
CA ASN A 20 -9.88 -9.25 -6.51
C ASN A 20 -10.61 -10.61 -6.41
N GLY A 21 -11.66 -10.70 -5.58
CA GLY A 21 -12.43 -11.92 -5.34
C GLY A 21 -13.52 -11.73 -4.29
N LEU A 22 -14.31 -12.76 -4.07
CA LEU A 22 -15.33 -12.79 -3.03
C LEU A 22 -14.67 -12.90 -1.64
N LEU A 23 -15.32 -12.31 -0.64
CA LEU A 23 -14.89 -12.46 0.75
C LEU A 23 -15.07 -13.91 1.22
N HIS A 24 -14.14 -14.39 2.01
CA HIS A 24 -14.18 -15.70 2.65
C HIS A 24 -14.15 -15.55 4.18
N ILE A 25 -14.23 -16.67 4.90
CA ILE A 25 -14.30 -16.68 6.38
C ILE A 25 -13.14 -15.93 7.06
N GLY A 26 -11.96 -15.90 6.45
CA GLY A 26 -10.83 -15.11 6.96
C GLY A 26 -11.10 -13.60 6.93
N HIS A 27 -11.76 -13.12 5.87
CA HIS A 27 -12.19 -11.72 5.77
C HIS A 27 -13.31 -11.42 6.78
N ALA A 28 -14.28 -12.33 6.95
CA ALA A 28 -15.33 -12.18 7.95
C ALA A 28 -14.75 -12.09 9.38
N LYS A 29 -13.70 -12.88 9.69
CA LYS A 29 -12.97 -12.78 10.95
C LYS A 29 -12.29 -11.42 11.11
N ALA A 30 -11.57 -10.92 10.09
CA ALA A 30 -10.89 -9.63 10.13
C ALA A 30 -11.89 -8.48 10.30
N LEU A 31 -12.99 -8.53 9.55
CA LEU A 31 -14.11 -7.59 9.67
C LEU A 31 -14.72 -7.62 11.08
N GLY A 32 -14.95 -8.82 11.64
CA GLY A 32 -15.45 -9.00 13.00
C GLY A 32 -14.52 -8.42 14.07
N VAL A 33 -13.21 -8.49 13.88
CA VAL A 33 -12.24 -7.87 14.79
C VAL A 33 -12.30 -6.35 14.66
N SER A 34 -12.20 -5.80 13.46
CA SER A 34 -12.17 -4.35 13.23
C SER A 34 -13.48 -3.68 13.62
N GLY A 35 -14.62 -4.22 13.15
CA GLY A 35 -15.94 -3.72 13.46
C GLY A 35 -16.31 -3.91 14.93
N GLY A 36 -16.02 -5.09 15.49
CA GLY A 36 -16.30 -5.36 16.91
C GLY A 36 -15.49 -4.51 17.89
N ILE A 37 -14.24 -4.14 17.54
CA ILE A 37 -13.46 -3.19 18.33
C ILE A 37 -14.08 -1.79 18.23
N ALA A 38 -14.42 -1.33 17.03
CA ALA A 38 -15.08 -0.04 16.85
C ALA A 38 -16.38 0.03 17.67
N GLU A 39 -17.26 -0.95 17.54
CA GLU A 39 -18.53 -1.02 18.28
C GLU A 39 -18.30 -1.03 19.80
N LYS A 40 -17.41 -1.91 20.30
CA LYS A 40 -17.13 -2.07 21.73
C LYS A 40 -16.64 -0.79 22.39
N PHE A 41 -15.90 0.04 21.67
CA PHE A 41 -15.30 1.26 22.21
C PHE A 41 -15.99 2.55 21.72
N GLY A 42 -17.15 2.44 21.06
CA GLY A 42 -17.91 3.60 20.57
C GLY A 42 -17.20 4.38 19.46
N GLY A 43 -16.33 3.70 18.72
CA GLY A 43 -15.61 4.25 17.58
C GLY A 43 -16.31 4.01 16.24
N LYS A 44 -15.56 4.14 15.16
CA LYS A 44 -16.04 3.92 13.78
C LYS A 44 -15.17 2.90 13.05
N MET A 45 -15.74 2.19 12.08
CA MET A 45 -14.98 1.38 11.14
C MET A 45 -15.08 1.99 9.74
N HIS A 46 -13.94 2.17 9.09
CA HIS A 46 -13.87 2.54 7.68
C HIS A 46 -13.85 1.27 6.81
N LEU A 47 -14.59 1.29 5.71
CA LEU A 47 -14.43 0.34 4.61
C LEU A 47 -13.54 1.00 3.55
N ARG A 48 -12.40 0.39 3.25
CA ARG A 48 -11.47 0.88 2.22
C ARG A 48 -11.23 -0.21 1.19
N MET A 49 -11.44 0.08 -0.06
CA MET A 49 -11.01 -0.80 -1.15
C MET A 49 -9.50 -0.60 -1.38
N ASP A 50 -8.71 -1.65 -1.19
CA ASP A 50 -7.29 -1.67 -1.56
C ASP A 50 -7.19 -1.92 -3.07
N ASP A 51 -7.47 -0.90 -3.86
CA ASP A 51 -7.44 -0.91 -5.31
C ASP A 51 -6.06 -0.43 -5.84
N THR A 52 -4.98 -1.05 -5.36
CA THR A 52 -3.60 -0.74 -5.77
C THR A 52 -3.06 -1.67 -6.88
N ASN A 53 -3.85 -2.63 -7.36
CA ASN A 53 -3.43 -3.62 -8.34
C ASN A 53 -4.38 -3.77 -9.52
N PRO A 54 -4.26 -2.93 -10.56
CA PRO A 54 -5.21 -2.85 -11.68
C PRO A 54 -5.38 -4.15 -12.48
N GLU A 55 -4.44 -5.12 -12.36
CA GLU A 55 -4.56 -6.39 -13.08
C GLU A 55 -5.57 -7.37 -12.47
N LYS A 56 -5.96 -7.16 -11.22
CA LYS A 56 -6.75 -8.14 -10.46
C LYS A 56 -8.10 -7.61 -10.00
N GLU A 57 -8.30 -6.31 -10.05
CA GLU A 57 -9.48 -5.64 -9.52
C GLU A 57 -10.64 -5.68 -10.48
N ASP A 58 -11.84 -5.84 -9.93
CA ASP A 58 -13.08 -5.88 -10.70
C ASP A 58 -14.20 -5.14 -9.95
N ALA A 59 -14.97 -4.31 -10.69
CA ALA A 59 -16.12 -3.58 -10.16
C ALA A 59 -17.18 -4.49 -9.55
N TYR A 60 -17.34 -5.70 -10.09
CA TYR A 60 -18.21 -6.70 -9.53
C TYR A 60 -17.82 -7.08 -8.10
N PHE A 61 -16.50 -7.32 -7.86
CA PHE A 61 -16.03 -7.65 -6.52
C PHE A 61 -16.14 -6.47 -5.55
N MET A 62 -15.88 -5.22 -6.00
CA MET A 62 -16.13 -4.04 -5.18
C MET A 62 -17.58 -3.98 -4.68
N LYS A 63 -18.55 -4.16 -5.59
CA LYS A 63 -19.96 -4.21 -5.23
C LYS A 63 -20.28 -5.35 -4.28
N MET A 64 -19.81 -6.55 -4.56
CA MET A 64 -20.05 -7.73 -3.72
C MET A 64 -19.47 -7.59 -2.32
N ILE A 65 -18.30 -6.96 -2.18
CA ILE A 65 -17.69 -6.70 -0.88
C ILE A 65 -18.60 -5.80 -0.03
N ILE A 66 -19.13 -4.72 -0.61
CA ILE A 66 -20.06 -3.81 0.07
C ILE A 66 -21.30 -4.57 0.53
N GLU A 67 -21.95 -5.31 -0.37
CA GLU A 67 -23.15 -6.10 -0.07
C GLU A 67 -22.90 -7.13 1.03
N ILE A 68 -21.74 -7.79 1.05
CA ILE A 68 -21.38 -8.78 2.07
C ILE A 68 -21.12 -8.10 3.43
N VAL A 69 -20.45 -6.95 3.47
CA VAL A 69 -20.21 -6.19 4.71
C VAL A 69 -21.53 -5.76 5.34
N GLU A 70 -22.48 -5.26 4.52
CA GLU A 70 -23.83 -4.87 4.94
C GLU A 70 -24.63 -6.10 5.41
N TRP A 71 -24.58 -7.20 4.66
CA TRP A 71 -25.27 -8.44 5.04
C TRP A 71 -24.77 -9.01 6.38
N LEU A 72 -23.47 -8.85 6.67
CA LEU A 72 -22.89 -9.24 7.96
C LEU A 72 -23.25 -8.28 9.10
N GLY A 73 -23.95 -7.16 8.81
CA GLY A 73 -24.45 -6.22 9.79
C GLY A 73 -23.41 -5.20 10.31
N TYR A 74 -22.32 -4.99 9.57
CA TYR A 74 -21.32 -3.99 9.98
C TYR A 74 -21.57 -2.63 9.34
N GLU A 75 -21.48 -1.58 10.16
CA GLU A 75 -21.59 -0.19 9.73
C GLU A 75 -20.21 0.38 9.37
N TYR A 76 -20.14 1.15 8.28
CA TYR A 76 -18.93 1.82 7.77
C TYR A 76 -19.19 3.29 7.38
N ASN A 77 -20.16 3.95 8.06
CA ASN A 77 -20.58 5.36 7.85
C ASN A 77 -21.07 5.67 6.43
N ASN A 78 -21.51 4.69 5.65
CA ASN A 78 -21.95 4.82 4.25
C ASN A 78 -20.93 5.51 3.32
N HIS A 79 -19.65 5.50 3.69
CA HIS A 79 -18.56 6.02 2.88
C HIS A 79 -17.52 4.91 2.67
N VAL A 80 -17.24 4.62 1.39
CA VAL A 80 -16.21 3.68 0.98
C VAL A 80 -14.99 4.47 0.51
N PHE A 81 -13.88 4.30 1.21
CA PHE A 81 -12.59 4.84 0.80
C PHE A 81 -11.97 3.96 -0.28
N HIS A 82 -11.10 4.53 -1.09
CA HIS A 82 -10.35 3.80 -2.10
C HIS A 82 -8.89 4.25 -2.07
N ALA A 83 -7.97 3.30 -2.16
CA ALA A 83 -6.53 3.60 -2.27
C ALA A 83 -6.23 4.53 -3.43
N SER A 84 -6.94 4.36 -4.56
CA SER A 84 -6.81 5.18 -5.76
C SER A 84 -7.15 6.67 -5.56
N ASP A 85 -7.93 7.04 -4.53
CA ASP A 85 -8.20 8.44 -4.20
C ASP A 85 -6.94 9.16 -3.70
N TYR A 86 -5.93 8.42 -3.27
CA TYR A 86 -4.70 8.93 -2.65
C TYR A 86 -3.45 8.77 -3.53
N PHE A 87 -3.56 8.24 -4.74
CA PHE A 87 -2.39 7.99 -5.61
C PHE A 87 -1.53 9.22 -5.85
N ALA A 88 -2.15 10.39 -6.06
CA ALA A 88 -1.41 11.65 -6.21
C ALA A 88 -0.64 12.01 -4.93
N THR A 89 -1.25 11.86 -3.76
CA THR A 89 -0.59 12.11 -2.47
C THR A 89 0.55 11.12 -2.23
N MET A 90 0.34 9.83 -2.50
CA MET A 90 1.36 8.79 -2.37
C MET A 90 2.55 9.06 -3.30
N HIS A 91 2.30 9.50 -4.54
CA HIS A 91 3.33 9.87 -5.50
C HIS A 91 4.20 11.03 -4.97
N GLU A 92 3.59 12.07 -4.41
CA GLU A 92 4.32 13.20 -3.81
C GLU A 92 5.11 12.78 -2.56
N VAL A 93 4.57 11.87 -1.74
CA VAL A 93 5.33 11.29 -0.59
C VAL A 93 6.54 10.50 -1.10
N ALA A 94 6.39 9.69 -2.15
CA ALA A 94 7.49 8.94 -2.75
C ALA A 94 8.59 9.88 -3.30
N LYS A 95 8.21 10.98 -3.97
CA LYS A 95 9.16 12.00 -4.42
C LYS A 95 9.93 12.61 -3.26
N LYS A 96 9.25 12.97 -2.18
CA LYS A 96 9.91 13.48 -0.96
C LYS A 96 10.86 12.46 -0.34
N MET A 97 10.54 11.17 -0.38
CA MET A 97 11.46 10.13 0.07
C MET A 97 12.73 10.11 -0.80
N ILE A 98 12.59 10.22 -2.13
CA ILE A 98 13.76 10.31 -3.02
C ILE A 98 14.59 11.56 -2.72
N GLU A 99 13.97 12.73 -2.59
CA GLU A 99 14.62 14.01 -2.28
C GLU A 99 15.44 13.96 -0.98
N ASN A 100 15.01 13.14 -0.01
CA ASN A 100 15.69 12.95 1.27
C ASN A 100 16.60 11.71 1.30
N ASP A 101 16.93 11.12 0.15
CA ASP A 101 17.75 9.90 0.03
C ASP A 101 17.20 8.68 0.82
N LEU A 102 15.87 8.61 0.97
CA LEU A 102 15.14 7.53 1.63
C LEU A 102 14.53 6.52 0.65
N ALA A 103 14.60 6.79 -0.64
CA ALA A 103 14.15 5.87 -1.70
C ALA A 103 15.01 6.05 -2.95
N TYR A 104 15.07 5.00 -3.78
CA TYR A 104 15.84 4.99 -5.01
C TYR A 104 15.18 4.10 -6.07
N VAL A 105 15.31 4.47 -7.35
CA VAL A 105 14.90 3.65 -8.48
C VAL A 105 15.95 2.57 -8.71
N ASP A 106 15.49 1.32 -8.86
CA ASP A 106 16.32 0.12 -8.99
C ASP A 106 15.97 -0.63 -10.28
N PHE A 107 16.96 -0.82 -11.14
CA PHE A 107 16.87 -1.56 -12.40
C PHE A 107 17.34 -3.02 -12.26
N THR A 108 17.64 -3.47 -11.05
CA THR A 108 18.04 -4.85 -10.78
C THR A 108 16.89 -5.81 -11.14
N PRO A 109 17.12 -6.85 -11.96
CA PRO A 109 16.12 -7.87 -12.24
C PRO A 109 15.59 -8.54 -10.97
N LYS A 110 14.31 -8.92 -10.97
CA LYS A 110 13.60 -9.48 -9.81
C LYS A 110 14.30 -10.67 -9.15
N GLU A 111 14.84 -11.58 -9.96
CA GLU A 111 15.56 -12.77 -9.50
C GLU A 111 16.81 -12.37 -8.71
N LYS A 112 17.62 -11.48 -9.29
CA LYS A 112 18.83 -10.96 -8.66
C LYS A 112 18.53 -10.14 -7.41
N MET A 113 17.44 -9.35 -7.42
CA MET A 113 16.99 -8.59 -6.27
C MET A 113 16.63 -9.53 -5.11
N SER A 114 15.99 -10.68 -5.40
CA SER A 114 15.68 -11.71 -4.41
C SER A 114 16.95 -12.31 -3.78
N GLU A 115 17.97 -12.60 -4.60
CA GLU A 115 19.27 -13.09 -4.11
C GLU A 115 19.97 -12.03 -3.25
N MET A 116 20.00 -10.78 -3.70
CA MET A 116 20.62 -9.66 -3.01
C MET A 116 19.96 -9.32 -1.67
N ARG A 117 18.68 -9.67 -1.49
CA ARG A 117 17.97 -9.49 -0.20
C ARG A 117 18.60 -10.32 0.92
N GLY A 118 19.29 -11.41 0.59
CA GLY A 118 19.88 -12.33 1.54
C GLY A 118 18.86 -13.28 2.17
N THR A 119 19.24 -13.91 3.28
CA THR A 119 18.43 -14.91 4.00
C THR A 119 18.24 -14.52 5.46
N LEU A 120 17.55 -15.34 6.24
CA LEU A 120 17.44 -15.15 7.69
C LEU A 120 18.79 -15.21 8.40
N THR A 121 19.79 -15.85 7.80
CA THR A 121 21.13 -16.06 8.37
C THR A 121 22.23 -15.28 7.65
N SER A 122 21.91 -14.56 6.57
CA SER A 122 22.86 -13.72 5.83
C SER A 122 22.27 -12.33 5.59
N PHE A 123 23.09 -11.30 5.68
CA PHE A 123 22.69 -9.93 5.37
C PHE A 123 22.41 -9.75 3.88
N GLY A 124 21.60 -8.77 3.54
CA GLY A 124 21.38 -8.37 2.18
C GLY A 124 22.49 -7.45 1.66
N ILE A 125 22.53 -7.30 0.35
CA ILE A 125 23.43 -6.38 -0.38
C ILE A 125 22.55 -5.38 -1.12
N ARG A 126 22.79 -4.09 -0.91
CA ARG A 126 22.05 -3.02 -1.61
C ARG A 126 22.46 -2.95 -3.07
N SER A 127 21.50 -2.65 -3.95
CA SER A 127 21.74 -2.40 -5.36
C SER A 127 22.71 -1.21 -5.56
N LEU A 128 23.56 -1.34 -6.59
CA LEU A 128 24.48 -0.26 -6.98
C LEU A 128 23.73 0.97 -7.49
N ASP A 129 22.52 0.81 -8.02
CA ASP A 129 21.70 1.93 -8.47
C ASP A 129 21.42 2.93 -7.36
N SER A 130 21.41 2.48 -6.09
CA SER A 130 21.21 3.34 -4.91
C SER A 130 22.28 4.44 -4.72
N HIS A 131 23.39 4.36 -5.46
CA HIS A 131 24.46 5.35 -5.44
C HIS A 131 24.33 6.43 -6.52
N ASN A 132 23.34 6.32 -7.42
CA ASN A 132 23.07 7.36 -8.40
C ASN A 132 22.63 8.65 -7.71
N PRO A 133 22.83 9.83 -8.33
CA PRO A 133 22.41 11.10 -7.77
C PRO A 133 20.88 11.16 -7.55
N ILE A 134 20.43 11.90 -6.53
CA ILE A 134 18.99 12.13 -6.25
C ILE A 134 18.26 12.64 -7.49
N SER A 135 18.85 13.57 -8.24
CA SER A 135 18.26 14.12 -9.47
C SER A 135 18.01 13.04 -10.54
N TRP A 136 18.88 12.04 -10.61
CA TRP A 136 18.71 10.90 -11.50
C TRP A 136 17.50 10.05 -11.05
N HIS A 137 17.40 9.72 -9.76
CA HIS A 137 16.25 8.96 -9.23
C HIS A 137 14.92 9.68 -9.43
N LEU A 138 14.87 11.00 -9.24
CA LEU A 138 13.67 11.80 -9.51
C LEU A 138 13.29 11.75 -11.00
N SER A 139 14.28 11.89 -11.90
CA SER A 139 14.05 11.78 -13.34
C SER A 139 13.52 10.39 -13.72
N GLU A 140 14.14 9.33 -13.19
CA GLU A 140 13.73 7.96 -13.49
C GLU A 140 12.35 7.62 -12.91
N PHE A 141 12.00 8.13 -11.74
CA PHE A 141 10.67 7.95 -11.17
C PHE A 141 9.58 8.65 -11.99
N GLU A 142 9.86 9.84 -12.51
CA GLU A 142 8.97 10.51 -13.48
C GLU A 142 8.90 9.74 -14.82
N ASN A 143 10.01 9.18 -15.30
CA ASN A 143 10.03 8.31 -16.48
C ASN A 143 9.15 7.06 -16.29
N MET A 144 9.19 6.44 -15.08
CA MET A 144 8.30 5.35 -14.71
C MET A 144 6.82 5.78 -14.80
N LYS A 145 6.47 6.94 -14.20
CA LYS A 145 5.11 7.49 -14.23
C LYS A 145 4.62 7.80 -15.64
N ASN A 146 5.51 8.26 -16.50
CA ASN A 146 5.21 8.62 -17.88
C ASN A 146 5.16 7.41 -18.84
N GLY A 147 5.29 6.18 -18.32
CA GLY A 147 5.14 4.96 -19.10
C GLY A 147 6.30 4.66 -20.03
N LEU A 148 7.52 5.18 -19.76
CA LEU A 148 8.69 4.90 -20.57
C LEU A 148 9.16 3.45 -20.45
N TYR A 149 8.76 2.76 -19.38
CA TYR A 149 9.26 1.43 -19.06
C TYR A 149 8.14 0.39 -19.07
N LEU A 150 8.51 -0.83 -19.46
CA LEU A 150 7.62 -1.97 -19.41
C LEU A 150 7.47 -2.49 -17.97
N ASP A 151 6.42 -3.27 -17.73
CA ASP A 151 6.15 -3.93 -16.47
C ASP A 151 7.37 -4.73 -15.99
N GLY A 152 7.76 -4.51 -14.75
CA GLY A 152 8.87 -5.21 -14.12
C GLY A 152 10.28 -4.76 -14.56
N TYR A 153 10.40 -3.75 -15.44
CA TYR A 153 11.70 -3.27 -15.91
C TYR A 153 12.52 -2.58 -14.81
N CYS A 154 11.86 -1.79 -13.96
CA CYS A 154 12.43 -1.18 -12.77
C CYS A 154 11.35 -0.98 -11.72
N CYS A 155 11.76 -0.59 -10.52
CA CYS A 155 10.86 -0.28 -9.42
C CYS A 155 11.45 0.82 -8.52
N LEU A 156 10.63 1.42 -7.65
CA LEU A 156 11.11 2.28 -6.58
C LEU A 156 11.24 1.45 -5.30
N ARG A 157 12.37 1.55 -4.62
CA ARG A 157 12.61 0.88 -3.34
C ARG A 157 12.87 1.88 -2.24
N ALA A 158 12.38 1.57 -1.03
CA ALA A 158 12.81 2.29 0.16
C ALA A 158 14.27 1.95 0.49
N LYS A 159 15.03 2.93 0.99
CA LYS A 159 16.44 2.79 1.37
C LYS A 159 16.52 2.53 2.88
N LEU A 160 16.44 1.26 3.27
CA LEU A 160 16.39 0.84 4.66
C LEU A 160 17.62 -0.01 5.04
N ASP A 161 17.58 -0.64 6.23
CA ASP A 161 18.71 -1.45 6.71
C ASP A 161 18.74 -2.84 6.05
N MET A 162 19.75 -3.08 5.22
CA MET A 162 20.00 -4.38 4.57
C MET A 162 20.49 -5.47 5.52
N SER A 163 20.83 -5.13 6.77
CA SER A 163 21.21 -6.06 7.82
C SER A 163 20.05 -6.44 8.75
N SER A 164 18.86 -5.85 8.56
CA SER A 164 17.68 -6.10 9.39
C SER A 164 17.38 -7.60 9.49
N SER A 165 17.05 -8.07 10.69
CA SER A 165 16.57 -9.44 10.93
C SER A 165 15.21 -9.69 10.25
N ASN A 166 14.41 -8.66 10.08
CA ASN A 166 13.20 -8.71 9.28
C ASN A 166 13.54 -8.48 7.80
N ILE A 167 13.50 -9.55 7.00
CA ILE A 167 13.82 -9.51 5.57
C ILE A 167 12.94 -8.50 4.81
N ASN A 168 11.69 -8.29 5.24
CA ASN A 168 10.78 -7.33 4.61
C ASN A 168 11.23 -5.87 4.79
N MET A 169 12.13 -5.60 5.74
CA MET A 169 12.72 -4.28 5.96
C MET A 169 14.03 -4.05 5.19
N ARG A 170 14.44 -5.00 4.33
CA ARG A 170 15.65 -4.87 3.53
C ARG A 170 15.33 -4.28 2.15
N ASP A 171 15.35 -2.98 2.07
CA ASP A 171 15.03 -2.18 0.87
C ASP A 171 13.81 -2.72 0.11
N PRO A 172 12.61 -2.69 0.70
CA PRO A 172 11.38 -3.18 0.06
C PRO A 172 11.02 -2.35 -1.17
N VAL A 173 10.37 -2.99 -2.14
CA VAL A 173 9.74 -2.30 -3.26
C VAL A 173 8.53 -1.52 -2.74
N ILE A 174 8.48 -0.22 -3.04
CA ILE A 174 7.38 0.67 -2.64
C ILE A 174 6.52 1.13 -3.83
N TYR A 175 7.06 1.14 -5.06
CA TYR A 175 6.32 1.34 -6.31
C TYR A 175 6.74 0.34 -7.37
N ARG A 176 5.77 -0.10 -8.17
CA ARG A 176 5.93 -1.01 -9.32
C ARG A 176 5.26 -0.44 -10.56
N ILE A 177 5.76 -0.80 -11.75
CA ILE A 177 5.15 -0.45 -13.03
C ILE A 177 4.08 -1.48 -13.37
N LYS A 178 2.91 -0.98 -13.79
CA LYS A 178 1.79 -1.74 -14.33
C LYS A 178 1.11 -0.93 -15.42
N ASN A 179 1.32 -1.32 -16.66
CA ASN A 179 0.75 -0.63 -17.83
C ASN A 179 -0.69 -1.09 -18.15
N THR A 180 -1.42 -1.49 -17.12
CA THR A 180 -2.83 -1.91 -17.20
C THR A 180 -3.73 -0.76 -16.77
N PRO A 181 -4.79 -0.42 -17.52
CA PRO A 181 -5.73 0.62 -17.12
C PRO A 181 -6.38 0.28 -15.77
N HIS A 182 -6.39 1.24 -14.87
CA HIS A 182 -7.01 1.10 -13.56
C HIS A 182 -8.53 1.30 -13.64
N ILE A 183 -9.28 0.54 -12.85
CA ILE A 183 -10.74 0.54 -12.88
C ILE A 183 -11.37 1.91 -12.60
N ARG A 184 -10.76 2.75 -11.76
CA ARG A 184 -11.26 4.08 -11.39
C ARG A 184 -10.49 5.22 -12.04
N THR A 185 -9.17 5.12 -12.18
CA THR A 185 -8.32 6.18 -12.73
C THR A 185 -7.92 5.95 -14.19
N ALA A 186 -8.40 4.90 -14.82
CA ALA A 186 -8.13 4.54 -16.21
C ALA A 186 -6.62 4.54 -16.54
N ASN A 187 -6.17 5.38 -17.47
CA ASN A 187 -4.77 5.46 -17.92
C ASN A 187 -4.00 6.61 -17.25
N GLU A 188 -4.50 7.18 -16.17
CA GLU A 188 -3.82 8.28 -15.48
C GLU A 188 -2.50 7.84 -14.84
N TRP A 189 -2.45 6.59 -14.38
CA TRP A 189 -1.30 6.00 -13.72
C TRP A 189 -0.83 4.74 -14.44
N CYS A 190 0.47 4.51 -14.48
CA CYS A 190 1.11 3.26 -14.88
C CYS A 190 2.14 2.80 -13.85
N ILE A 191 2.21 3.47 -12.70
CA ILE A 191 2.96 3.06 -11.51
C ILE A 191 2.01 3.00 -10.32
N TYR A 192 2.16 1.98 -9.50
CA TYR A 192 1.26 1.74 -8.37
C TYR A 192 2.06 1.44 -7.12
N PRO A 193 1.65 1.99 -5.96
CA PRO A 193 2.28 1.70 -4.69
C PRO A 193 2.10 0.22 -4.32
N THR A 194 2.97 -0.28 -3.47
CA THR A 194 2.77 -1.57 -2.82
C THR A 194 1.97 -1.39 -1.53
N TYR A 195 1.39 -2.47 -1.03
CA TYR A 195 0.65 -2.52 0.22
C TYR A 195 1.39 -1.83 1.39
N ASP A 196 2.66 -2.19 1.60
CA ASP A 196 3.45 -1.69 2.72
C ASP A 196 3.68 -0.16 2.67
N PHE A 197 3.60 0.42 1.47
CA PHE A 197 3.73 1.87 1.27
C PHE A 197 2.37 2.59 1.31
N ALA A 198 1.34 2.02 0.71
CA ALA A 198 0.02 2.63 0.61
C ALA A 198 -0.67 2.75 1.98
N HIS A 199 -0.79 1.63 2.71
CA HIS A 199 -1.59 1.58 3.93
C HIS A 199 -1.19 2.57 5.03
N PRO A 200 0.09 2.81 5.36
CA PRO A 200 0.45 3.81 6.36
C PRO A 200 0.03 5.24 5.98
N ILE A 201 0.07 5.57 4.68
CA ILE A 201 -0.32 6.90 4.18
C ILE A 201 -1.83 7.06 4.25
N GLU A 202 -2.57 6.04 3.81
CA GLU A 202 -4.03 5.99 3.88
C GLU A 202 -4.51 6.07 5.32
N ASP A 203 -3.93 5.25 6.21
CA ASP A 203 -4.27 5.22 7.63
C ASP A 203 -4.04 6.59 8.28
N TRP A 204 -2.96 7.30 7.90
CA TRP A 204 -2.72 8.67 8.36
C TRP A 204 -3.75 9.67 7.84
N ILE A 205 -4.12 9.61 6.55
CA ILE A 205 -5.12 10.50 5.93
C ILE A 205 -6.50 10.26 6.55
N GLU A 206 -6.90 9.00 6.68
CA GLU A 206 -8.20 8.57 7.19
C GLU A 206 -8.28 8.59 8.73
N LYS A 207 -7.18 8.94 9.40
CA LYS A 207 -7.06 9.02 10.88
C LYS A 207 -7.36 7.69 11.57
N VAL A 208 -6.97 6.59 10.97
CA VAL A 208 -7.06 5.26 11.58
C VAL A 208 -6.17 5.22 12.83
N SER A 209 -6.67 4.61 13.92
CA SER A 209 -6.06 4.59 15.25
C SER A 209 -5.04 3.47 15.42
#